data_053e4d6c44dc7815172219120d8c4da9
#
_entry.id   053e4d6c44dc7815172219120d8c4da9
#
_cell.length_a   1.000
_cell.length_b   1.000
_cell.length_c   1.000
_cell.angle_alpha   90.00
_cell.angle_beta   90.00
_cell.angle_gamma   90.00
#
_symmetry.space_group_name_H-M   'P 1'
#
loop_
_entity.id
_entity.type
_entity.pdbx_description
1 polymer ?
#
loop_
_entity_poly.entity_id
_entity_poly.type
_entity_poly.pdbx_seq_one_letter_code
_entity_poly.pdbx_strand_id
1 'polypeptide(L)'
;MRQRPHLLVTDPAHFEVSYAINPWMRPGAWSENPAAHQAAARASFEALVSAFETAGARVEALAGAPGLPDMVFPANAAVVLNGRAMMARFRCPERQGEEAVFTAAFERLRARGVLSEVIELPKGRFQEGAGDAIWDATRRFFWVGYGPRSDAGSPATIAEVFGQEVVALELATDDYYHLDTCFLPLSGGEVLYYPPAFTPEARARIRAHVAPDKLFEASAEDAGAFCVNAVNIGRQVVMARATPALRALMARLGYALAEVDLDPFILSGGAAYCMSLRLDRRSDAQTQTLEADRHDVLVGS
;
A
#
# COMPACT_ATOMS: atom_id res chain seq x y z
N MET A 1 -12.53 4.56 22.68
CA MET A 1 -12.14 3.27 22.06
C MET A 1 -11.32 3.57 20.83
N ARG A 2 -10.10 3.03 20.68
CA ARG A 2 -9.30 3.18 19.44
C ARG A 2 -10.07 2.50 18.30
N GLN A 3 -10.25 3.20 17.19
CA GLN A 3 -10.87 2.60 16.02
C GLN A 3 -9.93 1.51 15.49
N ARG A 4 -10.44 0.29 15.38
CA ARG A 4 -9.68 -0.86 14.86
C ARG A 4 -9.37 -0.61 13.38
N PRO A 5 -8.11 -0.78 12.92
CA PRO A 5 -7.78 -0.65 11.51
C PRO A 5 -8.69 -1.50 10.63
N HIS A 6 -9.17 -0.93 9.53
CA HIS A 6 -10.06 -1.63 8.60
C HIS A 6 -9.38 -1.73 7.24
N LEU A 7 -9.02 -2.95 6.86
CA LEU A 7 -8.37 -3.29 5.60
C LEU A 7 -9.34 -3.96 4.65
N LEU A 8 -9.36 -3.50 3.41
CA LEU A 8 -10.01 -4.16 2.29
C LEU A 8 -8.95 -5.00 1.56
N VAL A 9 -9.29 -6.25 1.26
CA VAL A 9 -8.49 -7.17 0.44
C VAL A 9 -9.36 -7.74 -0.67
N THR A 10 -8.77 -8.37 -1.70
CA THR A 10 -9.54 -9.06 -2.73
C THR A 10 -9.15 -10.53 -2.78
N ASP A 11 -10.15 -11.40 -2.78
CA ASP A 11 -9.98 -12.86 -2.90
C ASP A 11 -9.27 -13.23 -4.20
N PRO A 12 -8.19 -14.05 -4.17
CA PRO A 12 -7.38 -14.37 -5.32
C PRO A 12 -7.93 -15.48 -6.22
N ALA A 13 -9.23 -15.79 -6.14
CA ALA A 13 -9.84 -16.89 -6.94
C ALA A 13 -9.62 -16.75 -8.45
N HIS A 14 -9.45 -15.52 -8.94
CA HIS A 14 -9.22 -15.21 -10.35
C HIS A 14 -7.83 -14.65 -10.62
N PHE A 15 -6.93 -14.74 -9.64
CA PHE A 15 -5.56 -14.26 -9.79
C PHE A 15 -4.77 -15.20 -10.70
N GLU A 16 -4.09 -14.62 -11.66
CA GLU A 16 -3.12 -15.25 -12.55
C GLU A 16 -2.12 -14.22 -13.06
N VAL A 17 -1.00 -14.65 -13.61
CA VAL A 17 -0.05 -13.78 -14.29
C VAL A 17 -0.07 -14.13 -15.77
N SER A 18 -0.98 -13.49 -16.53
CA SER A 18 -1.26 -13.81 -17.94
C SER A 18 -0.74 -12.76 -18.92
N TYR A 19 -0.29 -11.59 -18.42
CA TYR A 19 0.28 -10.48 -19.22
C TYR A 19 1.44 -9.82 -18.44
N ALA A 20 2.10 -8.84 -19.07
CA ALA A 20 3.17 -8.08 -18.45
C ALA A 20 2.97 -6.58 -18.69
N ILE A 21 2.68 -5.82 -17.62
CA ILE A 21 2.53 -4.37 -17.60
C ILE A 21 3.50 -3.69 -16.63
N ASN A 22 4.40 -4.44 -16.03
CA ASN A 22 5.53 -3.97 -15.24
C ASN A 22 6.72 -4.95 -15.35
N PRO A 23 7.96 -4.52 -15.04
CA PRO A 23 9.15 -5.37 -15.18
C PRO A 23 9.21 -6.61 -14.28
N TRP A 24 8.37 -6.69 -13.25
CA TRP A 24 8.33 -7.84 -12.31
C TRP A 24 7.46 -8.99 -12.80
N MET A 25 6.50 -8.73 -13.68
CA MET A 25 5.56 -9.74 -14.15
C MET A 25 6.26 -10.87 -14.92
N ARG A 26 5.91 -12.11 -14.56
CA ARG A 26 6.51 -13.33 -15.13
C ARG A 26 5.45 -14.31 -15.63
N PRO A 27 4.72 -13.99 -16.72
CA PRO A 27 3.69 -14.89 -17.27
C PRO A 27 4.22 -16.27 -17.64
N GLY A 28 5.48 -16.32 -18.16
CA GLY A 28 6.13 -17.60 -18.48
C GLY A 28 6.29 -18.50 -17.27
N ALA A 29 6.80 -17.96 -16.14
CA ALA A 29 6.95 -18.72 -14.90
C ALA A 29 5.58 -19.19 -14.35
N TRP A 30 4.56 -18.34 -14.41
CA TRP A 30 3.21 -18.72 -14.00
C TRP A 30 2.65 -19.88 -14.84
N SER A 31 2.85 -19.84 -16.16
CA SER A 31 2.34 -20.83 -17.10
C SER A 31 2.99 -22.21 -17.00
N GLU A 32 4.13 -22.33 -16.32
CA GLU A 32 4.78 -23.62 -16.08
C GLU A 32 3.95 -24.54 -15.19
N ASN A 33 3.26 -23.98 -14.17
CA ASN A 33 2.36 -24.75 -13.29
C ASN A 33 1.27 -23.86 -12.68
N PRO A 34 0.24 -23.46 -13.46
CA PRO A 34 -0.80 -22.54 -13.01
C PRO A 34 -1.54 -23.03 -11.77
N ALA A 35 -1.81 -24.34 -11.68
CA ALA A 35 -2.54 -24.93 -10.55
C ALA A 35 -1.75 -24.83 -9.24
N ALA A 36 -0.45 -25.08 -9.28
CA ALA A 36 0.41 -24.95 -8.11
C ALA A 36 0.55 -23.48 -7.68
N HIS A 37 0.73 -22.55 -8.63
CA HIS A 37 0.80 -21.13 -8.35
C HIS A 37 -0.51 -20.60 -7.76
N GLN A 38 -1.67 -21.04 -8.28
CA GLN A 38 -2.97 -20.67 -7.74
C GLN A 38 -3.17 -21.20 -6.31
N ALA A 39 -2.76 -22.44 -6.03
CA ALA A 39 -2.83 -23.00 -4.68
C ALA A 39 -1.90 -22.25 -3.72
N ALA A 40 -0.69 -21.91 -4.15
CA ALA A 40 0.25 -21.10 -3.37
C ALA A 40 -0.29 -19.69 -3.12
N ALA A 41 -0.87 -19.03 -4.14
CA ALA A 41 -1.49 -17.71 -3.99
C ALA A 41 -2.64 -17.73 -2.96
N ARG A 42 -3.47 -18.79 -2.97
CA ARG A 42 -4.52 -18.97 -1.96
C ARG A 42 -3.94 -19.08 -0.55
N ALA A 43 -2.94 -19.93 -0.35
CA ALA A 43 -2.29 -20.11 0.95
C ALA A 43 -1.61 -18.82 1.45
N SER A 44 -0.90 -18.11 0.56
CA SER A 44 -0.28 -16.80 0.85
C SER A 44 -1.32 -15.75 1.24
N PHE A 45 -2.46 -15.70 0.54
CA PHE A 45 -3.54 -14.77 0.86
C PHE A 45 -4.14 -15.06 2.25
N GLU A 46 -4.40 -16.32 2.58
CA GLU A 46 -4.93 -16.71 3.89
C GLU A 46 -3.94 -16.38 5.02
N ALA A 47 -2.65 -16.60 4.80
CA ALA A 47 -1.59 -16.21 5.73
C ALA A 47 -1.51 -14.67 5.90
N LEU A 48 -1.64 -13.90 4.82
CA LEU A 48 -1.64 -12.45 4.85
C LEU A 48 -2.85 -11.91 5.64
N VAL A 49 -4.04 -12.42 5.40
CA VAL A 49 -5.25 -12.05 6.15
C VAL A 49 -5.07 -12.34 7.64
N SER A 50 -4.58 -13.54 7.99
CA SER A 50 -4.29 -13.92 9.38
C SER A 50 -3.26 -12.99 10.04
N ALA A 51 -2.21 -12.59 9.30
CA ALA A 51 -1.21 -11.64 9.80
C ALA A 51 -1.82 -10.25 10.07
N PHE A 52 -2.70 -9.75 9.21
CA PHE A 52 -3.41 -8.48 9.42
C PHE A 52 -4.33 -8.56 10.65
N GLU A 53 -5.08 -9.64 10.82
CA GLU A 53 -5.97 -9.83 11.96
C GLU A 53 -5.19 -9.96 13.27
N THR A 54 -4.07 -10.68 13.26
CA THR A 54 -3.15 -10.80 14.40
C THR A 54 -2.54 -9.45 14.78
N ALA A 55 -2.23 -8.60 13.79
CA ALA A 55 -1.80 -7.21 14.01
C ALA A 55 -2.91 -6.29 14.51
N GLY A 56 -4.14 -6.79 14.69
CA GLY A 56 -5.28 -6.06 15.24
C GLY A 56 -6.19 -5.42 14.21
N ALA A 57 -6.02 -5.67 12.91
CA ALA A 57 -6.91 -5.15 11.89
C ALA A 57 -8.24 -5.94 11.82
N ARG A 58 -9.29 -5.27 11.36
CA ARG A 58 -10.46 -5.91 10.76
C ARG A 58 -10.18 -6.04 9.28
N VAL A 59 -10.38 -7.22 8.72
CA VAL A 59 -10.22 -7.46 7.27
C VAL A 59 -11.59 -7.68 6.65
N GLU A 60 -11.82 -7.06 5.50
CA GLU A 60 -13.00 -7.24 4.66
C GLU A 60 -12.55 -7.67 3.26
N ALA A 61 -13.03 -8.83 2.78
CA ALA A 61 -12.66 -9.37 1.49
C ALA A 61 -13.71 -9.03 0.44
N LEU A 62 -13.26 -8.56 -0.72
CA LEU A 62 -14.04 -8.49 -1.97
C LEU A 62 -13.85 -9.79 -2.76
N ALA A 63 -14.84 -10.16 -3.52
CA ALA A 63 -14.67 -11.18 -4.56
C ALA A 63 -13.87 -10.60 -5.73
N GLY A 64 -12.91 -11.36 -6.24
CA GLY A 64 -12.28 -11.08 -7.54
C GLY A 64 -13.28 -11.29 -8.68
N ALA A 65 -12.92 -10.90 -9.89
CA ALA A 65 -13.74 -11.07 -11.08
C ALA A 65 -12.96 -11.81 -12.19
N PRO A 66 -13.63 -12.69 -12.96
CA PRO A 66 -13.00 -13.39 -14.08
C PRO A 66 -12.39 -12.41 -15.10
N GLY A 67 -11.17 -12.70 -15.56
CA GLY A 67 -10.47 -11.89 -16.54
C GLY A 67 -9.88 -10.57 -15.99
N LEU A 68 -9.93 -10.34 -14.67
CA LEU A 68 -9.36 -9.18 -13.98
C LEU A 68 -8.41 -9.65 -12.85
N PRO A 69 -7.28 -10.28 -13.20
CA PRO A 69 -6.40 -10.92 -12.22
C PRO A 69 -5.78 -9.94 -11.22
N ASP A 70 -5.48 -8.71 -11.64
CA ASP A 70 -4.83 -7.71 -10.78
C ASP A 70 -5.78 -7.03 -9.77
N MET A 71 -7.06 -7.42 -9.73
CA MET A 71 -7.97 -7.01 -8.65
C MET A 71 -7.47 -7.45 -7.26
N VAL A 72 -6.53 -8.39 -7.17
CA VAL A 72 -5.86 -8.78 -5.91
C VAL A 72 -5.05 -7.63 -5.28
N PHE A 73 -4.85 -6.54 -6.02
CA PHE A 73 -4.15 -5.34 -5.57
C PHE A 73 -5.10 -4.15 -5.34
N PRO A 74 -6.02 -4.21 -4.35
CA PRO A 74 -7.02 -3.18 -4.10
C PRO A 74 -6.44 -1.85 -3.60
N ALA A 75 -5.16 -1.78 -3.21
CA ALA A 75 -4.49 -0.50 -2.96
C ALA A 75 -4.59 0.44 -4.17
N ASN A 76 -4.61 -0.13 -5.38
CA ASN A 76 -4.74 0.65 -6.62
C ASN A 76 -6.18 1.03 -6.97
N ALA A 77 -7.20 0.54 -6.24
CA ALA A 77 -8.60 0.80 -6.55
C ALA A 77 -9.06 2.22 -6.22
N ALA A 78 -8.52 2.81 -5.16
CA ALA A 78 -8.94 4.13 -4.69
C ALA A 78 -7.92 4.76 -3.73
N VAL A 79 -8.02 6.07 -3.54
CA VAL A 79 -7.46 6.78 -2.39
C VAL A 79 -8.57 7.00 -1.36
N VAL A 80 -8.33 6.61 -0.11
CA VAL A 80 -9.34 6.73 0.96
C VAL A 80 -8.83 7.57 2.11
N LEU A 81 -9.58 8.63 2.45
CA LEU A 81 -9.37 9.45 3.65
C LEU A 81 -10.70 10.02 4.13
N ASN A 82 -10.92 10.07 5.44
CA ASN A 82 -12.11 10.66 6.08
C ASN A 82 -13.44 10.01 5.62
N GLY A 83 -13.43 8.74 5.23
CA GLY A 83 -14.61 8.05 4.69
C GLY A 83 -14.94 8.41 3.24
N ARG A 84 -14.13 9.24 2.58
CA ARG A 84 -14.26 9.58 1.17
C ARG A 84 -13.31 8.70 0.37
N ALA A 85 -13.76 8.12 -0.72
CA ALA A 85 -12.97 7.31 -1.62
C ALA A 85 -12.94 7.95 -3.01
N MET A 86 -11.77 8.39 -3.46
CA MET A 86 -11.57 8.80 -4.86
C MET A 86 -11.14 7.57 -5.64
N MET A 87 -11.97 7.17 -6.60
CA MET A 87 -11.73 5.99 -7.43
C MET A 87 -10.53 6.21 -8.36
N ALA A 88 -9.77 5.15 -8.56
CA ALA A 88 -8.65 5.15 -9.50
C ALA A 88 -9.12 5.14 -10.96
N ARG A 89 -8.22 5.57 -11.84
CA ARG A 89 -8.27 5.30 -13.27
C ARG A 89 -6.94 4.75 -13.70
N PHE A 90 -6.97 3.56 -14.28
CA PHE A 90 -5.78 2.83 -14.68
C PHE A 90 -5.24 3.29 -16.01
N ARG A 91 -3.91 3.48 -16.07
CA ARG A 91 -3.21 3.81 -17.32
C ARG A 91 -3.15 2.59 -18.26
N CYS A 92 -2.87 1.41 -17.70
CA CYS A 92 -2.75 0.18 -18.47
C CYS A 92 -4.13 -0.37 -18.86
N PRO A 93 -4.38 -0.62 -20.16
CA PRO A 93 -5.67 -1.13 -20.63
C PRO A 93 -6.11 -2.43 -19.96
N GLU A 94 -5.17 -3.30 -19.61
CA GLU A 94 -5.38 -4.59 -18.96
C GLU A 94 -6.11 -4.46 -17.61
N ARG A 95 -5.95 -3.32 -16.91
CA ARG A 95 -6.57 -3.06 -15.63
C ARG A 95 -7.83 -2.18 -15.69
N GLN A 96 -8.11 -1.53 -16.82
CA GLN A 96 -9.25 -0.61 -16.94
C GLN A 96 -10.61 -1.28 -16.68
N GLY A 97 -10.73 -2.58 -16.96
CA GLY A 97 -11.93 -3.36 -16.61
C GLY A 97 -12.21 -3.44 -15.11
N GLU A 98 -11.21 -3.27 -14.25
CA GLU A 98 -11.34 -3.27 -12.79
C GLU A 98 -12.13 -2.05 -12.29
N GLU A 99 -12.06 -0.90 -12.97
CA GLU A 99 -12.65 0.38 -12.55
C GLU A 99 -14.15 0.25 -12.23
N ALA A 100 -14.91 -0.36 -13.13
CA ALA A 100 -16.34 -0.54 -12.93
C ALA A 100 -16.67 -1.50 -11.78
N VAL A 101 -15.89 -2.58 -11.63
CA VAL A 101 -16.09 -3.60 -10.58
C VAL A 101 -15.76 -2.99 -9.21
N PHE A 102 -14.64 -2.28 -9.10
CA PHE A 102 -14.27 -1.57 -7.86
C PHE A 102 -15.28 -0.46 -7.54
N THR A 103 -15.70 0.36 -8.50
CA THR A 103 -16.71 1.40 -8.26
C THR A 103 -17.98 0.79 -7.68
N ALA A 104 -18.50 -0.29 -8.27
CA ALA A 104 -19.68 -0.97 -7.72
C ALA A 104 -19.46 -1.54 -6.31
N ALA A 105 -18.25 -2.03 -6.00
CA ALA A 105 -17.90 -2.50 -4.67
C ALA A 105 -17.84 -1.35 -3.65
N PHE A 106 -17.26 -0.21 -4.02
CA PHE A 106 -17.15 0.96 -3.15
C PHE A 106 -18.51 1.64 -2.91
N GLU A 107 -19.42 1.63 -3.89
CA GLU A 107 -20.80 2.07 -3.70
C GLU A 107 -21.55 1.16 -2.69
N ARG A 108 -21.29 -0.15 -2.68
CA ARG A 108 -21.82 -1.04 -1.64
C ARG A 108 -21.24 -0.72 -0.26
N LEU A 109 -19.94 -0.38 -0.16
CA LEU A 109 -19.33 0.08 1.09
C LEU A 109 -19.98 1.39 1.58
N ARG A 110 -20.28 2.32 0.66
CA ARG A 110 -21.00 3.56 0.97
C ARG A 110 -22.41 3.28 1.44
N ALA A 111 -23.16 2.44 0.77
CA ALA A 111 -24.51 2.05 1.16
C ALA A 111 -24.58 1.40 2.56
N ARG A 112 -23.50 0.75 3.00
CA ARG A 112 -23.35 0.14 4.34
C ARG A 112 -22.79 1.13 5.39
N GLY A 113 -22.51 2.37 5.03
CA GLY A 113 -21.98 3.39 5.93
C GLY A 113 -20.49 3.21 6.28
N VAL A 114 -19.75 2.36 5.57
CA VAL A 114 -18.29 2.23 5.71
C VAL A 114 -17.60 3.45 5.11
N LEU A 115 -18.10 3.92 3.99
CA LEU A 115 -17.70 5.16 3.32
C LEU A 115 -18.86 6.17 3.36
N SER A 116 -18.53 7.45 3.35
CA SER A 116 -19.50 8.53 3.22
C SER A 116 -19.69 8.98 1.77
N GLU A 117 -18.65 8.83 0.95
CA GLU A 117 -18.65 9.35 -0.42
C GLU A 117 -17.75 8.48 -1.33
N VAL A 118 -18.18 8.30 -2.57
CA VAL A 118 -17.40 7.72 -3.67
C VAL A 118 -17.26 8.80 -4.74
N ILE A 119 -16.03 9.14 -5.10
CA ILE A 119 -15.70 10.27 -5.97
C ILE A 119 -15.03 9.72 -7.23
N GLU A 120 -15.55 10.12 -8.38
CA GLU A 120 -14.90 9.82 -9.66
C GLU A 120 -13.67 10.71 -9.87
N LEU A 121 -12.59 10.12 -10.37
CA LEU A 121 -11.43 10.89 -10.81
C LEU A 121 -11.81 11.77 -12.02
N PRO A 122 -11.36 13.04 -12.09
CA PRO A 122 -11.59 13.90 -13.26
C PRO A 122 -11.16 13.23 -14.58
N LYS A 123 -11.96 13.42 -15.64
CA LYS A 123 -11.69 12.81 -16.96
C LYS A 123 -10.32 13.24 -17.50
N GLY A 124 -9.65 12.33 -18.21
CA GLY A 124 -8.35 12.58 -18.83
C GLY A 124 -7.18 12.60 -17.83
N ARG A 125 -7.39 12.11 -16.62
CA ARG A 125 -6.34 11.90 -15.60
C ARG A 125 -6.16 10.42 -15.33
N PHE A 126 -4.93 10.02 -15.01
CA PHE A 126 -4.61 8.71 -14.46
C PHE A 126 -4.10 8.88 -13.03
N GLN A 127 -4.67 8.12 -12.12
CA GLN A 127 -4.23 8.02 -10.73
C GLN A 127 -4.58 6.62 -10.22
N GLU A 128 -3.59 5.87 -9.76
CA GLU A 128 -3.74 4.46 -9.44
C GLU A 128 -3.79 4.21 -7.91
N GLY A 129 -4.75 4.86 -7.26
CA GLY A 129 -5.14 4.61 -5.89
C GLY A 129 -4.08 4.94 -4.83
N ALA A 130 -4.18 4.26 -3.69
CA ALA A 130 -3.26 4.40 -2.57
C ALA A 130 -1.86 3.83 -2.88
N GLY A 131 -1.69 3.09 -3.98
CA GLY A 131 -0.38 2.71 -4.48
C GLY A 131 0.51 3.92 -4.78
N ASP A 132 -0.09 5.01 -5.27
CA ASP A 132 0.61 6.26 -5.53
C ASP A 132 0.22 7.41 -4.59
N ALA A 133 -0.71 7.22 -3.64
CA ALA A 133 -1.12 8.27 -2.70
C ALA A 133 -1.16 7.71 -1.27
N ILE A 134 -0.06 7.87 -0.55
CA ILE A 134 0.13 7.31 0.79
C ILE A 134 -0.12 8.40 1.84
N TRP A 135 -1.15 8.23 2.69
CA TRP A 135 -1.40 9.11 3.81
C TRP A 135 -0.38 8.90 4.94
N ASP A 136 0.38 9.93 5.26
CA ASP A 136 1.26 9.97 6.42
C ASP A 136 0.49 10.52 7.63
N ALA A 137 0.04 9.63 8.50
CA ALA A 137 -0.73 10.02 9.67
C ALA A 137 0.10 10.80 10.71
N THR A 138 1.41 10.62 10.73
CA THR A 138 2.32 11.32 11.64
C THR A 138 2.53 12.77 11.21
N ARG A 139 2.67 13.00 9.90
CA ARG A 139 2.91 14.33 9.32
C ARG A 139 1.62 15.00 8.86
N ARG A 140 0.54 14.24 8.69
CA ARG A 140 -0.80 14.72 8.30
C ARG A 140 -0.84 15.33 6.90
N PHE A 141 -0.16 14.69 5.96
CA PHE A 141 -0.22 15.01 4.54
C PHE A 141 -0.12 13.74 3.69
N PHE A 142 -0.33 13.86 2.38
CA PHE A 142 -0.11 12.77 1.43
C PHE A 142 1.29 12.85 0.82
N TRP A 143 1.99 11.72 0.78
CA TRP A 143 3.03 11.48 -0.18
C TRP A 143 2.36 11.00 -1.47
N VAL A 144 2.63 11.65 -2.61
CA VAL A 144 2.01 11.27 -3.89
C VAL A 144 3.07 11.04 -4.95
N GLY A 145 3.18 9.78 -5.37
CA GLY A 145 4.02 9.34 -6.49
C GLY A 145 3.38 9.67 -7.83
N TYR A 146 4.21 9.96 -8.84
CA TYR A 146 3.79 10.11 -10.21
C TYR A 146 4.92 9.72 -11.19
N GLY A 147 4.55 9.41 -12.43
CA GLY A 147 5.46 9.02 -13.48
C GLY A 147 4.93 7.83 -14.28
N PRO A 148 5.35 6.59 -13.97
CA PRO A 148 4.99 5.42 -14.78
C PRO A 148 3.47 5.17 -14.86
N ARG A 149 2.74 5.34 -13.76
CA ARG A 149 1.30 5.02 -13.69
C ARG A 149 0.42 6.23 -13.44
N SER A 150 0.64 6.99 -12.40
CA SER A 150 -0.14 8.21 -12.12
C SER A 150 0.44 9.42 -12.84
N ASP A 151 -0.42 10.35 -13.23
CA ASP A 151 -0.03 11.58 -13.94
C ASP A 151 0.68 12.58 -13.03
N ALA A 152 1.53 13.45 -13.62
CA ALA A 152 2.13 14.59 -12.92
C ALA A 152 1.09 15.58 -12.34
N GLY A 153 -0.15 15.55 -12.80
CA GLY A 153 -1.26 16.31 -12.23
C GLY A 153 -1.95 15.63 -11.04
N SER A 154 -1.62 14.37 -10.74
CA SER A 154 -2.21 13.60 -9.63
C SER A 154 -2.04 14.27 -8.27
N PRO A 155 -0.85 14.83 -7.89
CA PRO A 155 -0.68 15.52 -6.62
C PRO A 155 -1.66 16.67 -6.42
N ALA A 156 -1.90 17.49 -7.44
CA ALA A 156 -2.85 18.61 -7.35
C ALA A 156 -4.30 18.10 -7.21
N THR A 157 -4.66 17.02 -7.92
CA THR A 157 -5.98 16.40 -7.81
C THR A 157 -6.23 15.83 -6.40
N ILE A 158 -5.25 15.16 -5.81
CA ILE A 158 -5.34 14.64 -4.43
C ILE A 158 -5.51 15.80 -3.43
N ALA A 159 -4.72 16.87 -3.57
CA ALA A 159 -4.82 18.04 -2.71
C ALA A 159 -6.22 18.68 -2.79
N GLU A 160 -6.76 18.85 -3.99
CA GLU A 160 -8.09 19.43 -4.23
C GLU A 160 -9.21 18.54 -3.64
N VAL A 161 -9.19 17.24 -3.95
CA VAL A 161 -10.24 16.32 -3.53
C VAL A 161 -10.26 16.16 -2.00
N PHE A 162 -9.13 16.02 -1.35
CA PHE A 162 -9.09 15.73 0.09
C PHE A 162 -8.87 16.97 0.96
N GLY A 163 -8.52 18.12 0.38
CA GLY A 163 -8.24 19.34 1.15
C GLY A 163 -7.03 19.20 2.07
N GLN A 164 -6.04 18.38 1.67
CA GLN A 164 -4.86 18.09 2.47
C GLN A 164 -3.59 18.52 1.73
N GLU A 165 -2.55 18.80 2.51
CA GLU A 165 -1.20 19.02 1.96
C GLU A 165 -0.70 17.77 1.23
N VAL A 166 0.08 17.98 0.16
CA VAL A 166 0.63 16.92 -0.68
C VAL A 166 2.11 17.18 -0.95
N VAL A 167 2.93 16.17 -0.75
CA VAL A 167 4.34 16.15 -1.17
C VAL A 167 4.45 15.26 -2.41
N ALA A 168 4.68 15.90 -3.56
CA ALA A 168 4.78 15.20 -4.85
C ALA A 168 6.16 14.58 -5.04
N LEU A 169 6.22 13.30 -5.41
CA LEU A 169 7.43 12.52 -5.59
C LEU A 169 7.45 11.89 -6.98
N GLU A 170 8.37 12.34 -7.83
CA GLU A 170 8.56 11.75 -9.15
C GLU A 170 9.35 10.45 -9.06
N LEU A 171 8.80 9.37 -9.61
CA LEU A 171 9.44 8.07 -9.74
C LEU A 171 10.36 8.08 -10.96
N ALA A 172 11.58 7.56 -10.79
CA ALA A 172 12.64 7.64 -11.78
C ALA A 172 12.77 6.40 -12.67
N THR A 173 12.03 5.32 -12.37
CA THR A 173 12.20 4.02 -13.03
C THR A 173 10.87 3.24 -13.07
N ASP A 174 10.70 2.46 -14.13
CA ASP A 174 9.56 1.56 -14.28
C ASP A 174 9.65 0.32 -13.38
N ASP A 175 10.81 0.02 -12.79
CA ASP A 175 10.98 -1.09 -11.84
C ASP A 175 10.17 -0.85 -10.55
N TYR A 176 10.07 0.41 -10.14
CA TYR A 176 9.26 0.82 -8.98
C TYR A 176 8.15 1.75 -9.44
N TYR A 177 7.19 1.16 -10.15
CA TYR A 177 6.15 1.84 -10.91
C TYR A 177 5.05 2.50 -10.07
N HIS A 178 4.92 2.13 -8.78
CA HIS A 178 4.08 2.80 -7.78
C HIS A 178 4.90 3.19 -6.56
N LEU A 179 4.47 4.24 -5.88
CA LEU A 179 5.12 4.76 -4.68
C LEU A 179 5.21 3.71 -3.56
N ASP A 180 4.19 2.91 -3.36
CA ASP A 180 4.11 1.86 -2.33
C ASP A 180 5.13 0.74 -2.51
N THR A 181 5.70 0.58 -3.71
CA THR A 181 6.76 -0.42 -3.95
C THR A 181 8.13 0.02 -3.43
N CYS A 182 8.31 1.31 -3.17
CA CYS A 182 9.61 1.88 -2.82
C CYS A 182 9.59 2.91 -1.67
N PHE A 183 8.42 3.13 -1.00
CA PHE A 183 8.27 4.13 0.05
C PHE A 183 7.31 3.66 1.14
N LEU A 184 7.77 3.61 2.39
CA LEU A 184 7.00 3.14 3.55
C LEU A 184 7.12 4.14 4.72
N PRO A 185 6.11 4.98 4.97
CA PRO A 185 6.03 5.76 6.20
C PRO A 185 5.53 4.89 7.35
N LEU A 186 6.21 4.94 8.49
CA LEU A 186 5.90 4.18 9.68
C LEU A 186 5.23 5.05 10.76
N SER A 187 4.48 4.43 11.66
CA SER A 187 3.68 5.09 12.69
C SER A 187 4.49 5.89 13.73
N GLY A 188 5.78 5.60 13.88
CA GLY A 188 6.70 6.37 14.73
C GLY A 188 7.34 7.58 14.04
N GLY A 189 6.95 7.85 12.80
CA GLY A 189 7.50 8.93 11.98
C GLY A 189 8.75 8.54 11.20
N GLU A 190 9.22 7.30 11.32
CA GLU A 190 10.27 6.78 10.45
C GLU A 190 9.74 6.62 9.03
N VAL A 191 10.64 6.75 8.05
CA VAL A 191 10.39 6.44 6.64
C VAL A 191 11.49 5.51 6.16
N LEU A 192 11.09 4.35 5.64
CA LEU A 192 11.95 3.46 4.88
C LEU A 192 11.68 3.69 3.39
N TYR A 193 12.71 3.96 2.59
CA TYR A 193 12.54 4.18 1.16
C TYR A 193 13.73 3.64 0.37
N TYR A 194 13.53 3.37 -0.92
CA TYR A 194 14.59 2.95 -1.83
C TYR A 194 15.01 4.12 -2.74
N PRO A 195 16.14 4.80 -2.44
CA PRO A 195 16.52 6.05 -3.12
C PRO A 195 16.63 5.97 -4.64
N PRO A 196 17.13 4.86 -5.26
CA PRO A 196 17.22 4.78 -6.72
C PRO A 196 15.88 4.83 -7.46
N ALA A 197 14.76 4.56 -6.77
CA ALA A 197 13.43 4.67 -7.37
C ALA A 197 12.96 6.12 -7.60
N PHE A 198 13.68 7.11 -7.08
CA PHE A 198 13.25 8.51 -7.06
C PHE A 198 14.22 9.42 -7.83
N THR A 199 13.67 10.45 -8.48
CA THR A 199 14.50 11.53 -9.04
C THR A 199 15.29 12.25 -7.94
N PRO A 200 16.41 12.95 -8.26
CA PRO A 200 17.17 13.75 -7.30
C PRO A 200 16.29 14.77 -6.56
N GLU A 201 15.34 15.39 -7.26
CA GLU A 201 14.39 16.37 -6.72
C GLU A 201 13.41 15.72 -5.74
N ALA A 202 12.88 14.55 -6.06
CA ALA A 202 12.00 13.79 -5.16
C ALA A 202 12.76 13.39 -3.87
N ARG A 203 13.99 12.91 -4.00
CA ARG A 203 14.86 12.61 -2.83
C ARG A 203 15.14 13.84 -1.98
N ALA A 204 15.34 15.02 -2.59
CA ALA A 204 15.51 16.26 -1.84
C ALA A 204 14.25 16.63 -1.06
N ARG A 205 13.05 16.45 -1.66
CA ARG A 205 11.77 16.67 -0.98
C ARG A 205 11.58 15.70 0.20
N ILE A 206 11.89 14.41 0.04
CA ILE A 206 11.84 13.44 1.15
C ILE A 206 12.71 13.91 2.31
N ARG A 207 13.98 14.28 2.04
CA ARG A 207 14.90 14.78 3.08
C ARG A 207 14.47 16.08 3.72
N ALA A 208 13.70 16.92 3.02
CA ALA A 208 13.18 18.17 3.58
C ALA A 208 12.02 17.95 4.59
N HIS A 209 11.29 16.83 4.46
CA HIS A 209 10.11 16.54 5.28
C HIS A 209 10.35 15.46 6.34
N VAL A 210 11.46 14.73 6.26
CA VAL A 210 11.80 13.65 7.19
C VAL A 210 13.10 13.96 7.89
N ALA A 211 13.10 13.98 9.22
CA ALA A 211 14.30 14.22 10.01
C ALA A 211 15.37 13.14 9.70
N PRO A 212 16.67 13.49 9.68
CA PRO A 212 17.73 12.55 9.29
C PRO A 212 17.77 11.26 10.13
N ASP A 213 17.46 11.34 11.40
CA ASP A 213 17.39 10.20 12.35
C ASP A 213 16.14 9.33 12.16
N LYS A 214 15.18 9.76 11.33
CA LYS A 214 13.94 9.07 10.98
C LYS A 214 13.91 8.57 9.53
N LEU A 215 14.93 8.84 8.74
CA LEU A 215 15.01 8.48 7.33
C LEU A 215 15.96 7.31 7.14
N PHE A 216 15.44 6.19 6.63
CA PHE A 216 16.19 4.96 6.42
C PHE A 216 16.12 4.52 4.95
N GLU A 217 17.25 4.11 4.42
CA GLU A 217 17.37 3.62 3.06
C GLU A 217 17.27 2.09 3.03
N ALA A 218 16.37 1.58 2.20
CA ALA A 218 16.30 0.16 1.88
C ALA A 218 17.47 -0.23 0.98
N SER A 219 18.01 -1.43 1.17
CA SER A 219 18.98 -2.01 0.25
C SER A 219 18.31 -2.43 -1.06
N ALA A 220 19.12 -2.67 -2.11
CA ALA A 220 18.62 -3.24 -3.35
C ALA A 220 18.01 -4.65 -3.14
N GLU A 221 18.55 -5.42 -2.19
CA GLU A 221 18.00 -6.71 -1.80
C GLU A 221 16.63 -6.59 -1.15
N ASP A 222 16.45 -5.65 -0.19
CA ASP A 222 15.17 -5.40 0.46
C ASP A 222 14.11 -4.90 -0.54
N ALA A 223 14.49 -3.98 -1.42
CA ALA A 223 13.59 -3.44 -2.44
C ALA A 223 13.21 -4.52 -3.47
N GLY A 224 14.17 -5.32 -3.92
CA GLY A 224 13.95 -6.43 -4.84
C GLY A 224 13.11 -7.57 -4.27
N ALA A 225 13.11 -7.74 -2.94
CA ALA A 225 12.24 -8.68 -2.23
C ALA A 225 10.87 -8.07 -1.83
N PHE A 226 10.51 -6.89 -2.31
CA PHE A 226 9.28 -6.16 -1.96
C PHE A 226 9.09 -5.90 -0.46
N CYS A 227 10.17 -5.81 0.31
CA CYS A 227 10.08 -5.55 1.75
C CYS A 227 9.54 -4.14 2.06
N VAL A 228 9.71 -3.18 1.14
CA VAL A 228 9.19 -1.81 1.29
C VAL A 228 7.67 -1.76 1.05
N ASN A 229 7.13 -2.69 0.25
CA ASN A 229 5.70 -2.83 0.00
C ASN A 229 5.00 -3.51 1.20
N ALA A 230 4.98 -2.84 2.35
CA ALA A 230 4.58 -3.36 3.64
C ALA A 230 3.44 -2.56 4.27
N VAL A 231 2.69 -3.18 5.18
CA VAL A 231 1.59 -2.56 5.92
C VAL A 231 1.97 -2.36 7.37
N ASN A 232 2.01 -1.10 7.81
CA ASN A 232 2.25 -0.77 9.20
C ASN A 232 0.93 -0.58 9.97
N ILE A 233 0.77 -1.35 11.06
CA ILE A 233 -0.37 -1.33 11.98
C ILE A 233 0.19 -1.12 13.40
N GLY A 234 0.25 0.13 13.85
CA GLY A 234 0.87 0.46 15.13
C GLY A 234 2.33 0.02 15.17
N ARG A 235 2.69 -0.88 16.07
CA ARG A 235 4.05 -1.44 16.16
C ARG A 235 4.24 -2.74 15.39
N GLN A 236 3.23 -3.20 14.67
CA GLN A 236 3.33 -4.36 13.80
C GLN A 236 3.59 -3.89 12.35
N VAL A 237 4.47 -4.58 11.64
CA VAL A 237 4.68 -4.39 10.21
C VAL A 237 4.52 -5.75 9.52
N VAL A 238 3.51 -5.85 8.65
CA VAL A 238 3.26 -7.04 7.83
C VAL A 238 3.91 -6.82 6.48
N MET A 239 4.79 -7.73 6.07
CA MET A 239 5.59 -7.61 4.85
C MET A 239 5.93 -8.97 4.25
N ALA A 240 6.46 -8.94 3.03
CA ALA A 240 7.20 -10.07 2.47
C ALA A 240 8.48 -10.34 3.30
N ARG A 241 9.27 -11.32 2.84
CA ARG A 241 10.50 -11.74 3.54
C ARG A 241 11.53 -10.60 3.67
N ALA A 242 11.89 -10.23 4.89
CA ALA A 242 12.89 -9.20 5.17
C ALA A 242 14.32 -9.77 5.17
N THR A 243 15.31 -8.93 4.81
CA THR A 243 16.72 -9.29 5.03
C THR A 243 17.07 -9.29 6.53
N PRO A 244 18.14 -9.96 6.97
CA PRO A 244 18.61 -9.88 8.35
C PRO A 244 18.89 -8.44 8.82
N ALA A 245 19.42 -7.59 7.92
CA ALA A 245 19.69 -6.18 8.22
C ALA A 245 18.40 -5.39 8.47
N LEU A 246 17.38 -5.60 7.63
CA LEU A 246 16.09 -4.95 7.78
C LEU A 246 15.35 -5.43 9.05
N ARG A 247 15.42 -6.73 9.38
CA ARG A 247 14.87 -7.24 10.67
C ARG A 247 15.54 -6.55 11.87
N ALA A 248 16.87 -6.44 11.87
CA ALA A 248 17.61 -5.78 12.93
C ALA A 248 17.25 -4.29 13.02
N LEU A 249 17.06 -3.60 11.90
CA LEU A 249 16.61 -2.21 11.85
C LEU A 249 15.22 -2.08 12.49
N MET A 250 14.24 -2.87 12.04
CA MET A 250 12.86 -2.80 12.55
C MET A 250 12.79 -3.10 14.03
N ALA A 251 13.51 -4.12 14.51
CA ALA A 251 13.59 -4.43 15.93
C ALA A 251 14.18 -3.27 16.75
N ARG A 252 15.26 -2.62 16.26
CA ARG A 252 15.86 -1.45 16.91
C ARG A 252 14.90 -0.27 16.97
N LEU A 253 14.05 -0.09 15.94
CA LEU A 253 13.01 0.94 15.91
C LEU A 253 11.76 0.57 16.74
N GLY A 254 11.73 -0.63 17.33
CA GLY A 254 10.64 -1.12 18.18
C GLY A 254 9.43 -1.64 17.39
N TYR A 255 9.64 -2.07 16.14
CA TYR A 255 8.61 -2.75 15.35
C TYR A 255 8.79 -4.27 15.38
N ALA A 256 7.67 -4.98 15.51
CA ALA A 256 7.61 -6.42 15.31
C ALA A 256 7.19 -6.72 13.86
N LEU A 257 7.92 -7.64 13.21
CA LEU A 257 7.63 -8.04 11.83
C LEU A 257 6.74 -9.29 11.81
N ALA A 258 5.72 -9.27 10.96
CA ALA A 258 5.00 -10.45 10.52
C ALA A 258 5.35 -10.68 9.04
N GLU A 259 6.24 -11.62 8.81
CA GLU A 259 6.69 -11.99 7.47
C GLU A 259 5.77 -13.04 6.86
N VAL A 260 5.29 -12.79 5.65
CA VAL A 260 4.39 -13.68 4.89
C VAL A 260 5.06 -14.03 3.56
N ASP A 261 5.00 -15.28 3.16
CA ASP A 261 5.43 -15.67 1.83
C ASP A 261 4.42 -15.15 0.80
N LEU A 262 4.84 -14.16 0.02
CA LEU A 262 4.04 -13.51 -1.03
C LEU A 262 4.63 -13.73 -2.43
N ASP A 263 5.55 -14.68 -2.59
CA ASP A 263 6.20 -14.97 -3.86
C ASP A 263 5.23 -15.13 -5.04
N PRO A 264 4.04 -15.77 -4.91
CA PRO A 264 3.08 -15.84 -6.01
C PRO A 264 2.58 -14.49 -6.51
N PHE A 265 2.40 -13.51 -5.61
CA PHE A 265 1.94 -12.16 -5.95
C PHE A 265 3.09 -11.26 -6.42
N ILE A 266 4.30 -11.48 -5.93
CA ILE A 266 5.52 -10.80 -6.40
C ILE A 266 5.78 -11.13 -7.89
N LEU A 267 5.36 -12.31 -8.38
CA LEU A 267 5.37 -12.64 -9.81
C LEU A 267 4.49 -11.70 -10.66
N SER A 268 3.56 -10.96 -10.05
CA SER A 268 2.78 -9.89 -10.69
C SER A 268 3.23 -8.49 -10.26
N GLY A 269 4.23 -8.38 -9.38
CA GLY A 269 4.84 -7.12 -8.98
C GLY A 269 4.17 -6.44 -7.78
N GLY A 270 3.47 -7.17 -6.92
CA GLY A 270 2.86 -6.61 -5.70
C GLY A 270 3.06 -7.49 -4.47
N ALA A 271 3.02 -6.87 -3.28
CA ALA A 271 3.13 -7.56 -1.99
C ALA A 271 2.08 -7.01 -0.99
N ALA A 272 2.36 -7.02 0.30
CA ALA A 272 1.37 -6.80 1.37
C ALA A 272 0.60 -5.47 1.25
N TYR A 273 1.27 -4.35 0.90
CA TYR A 273 0.59 -3.06 0.76
C TYR A 273 -0.33 -3.07 -0.48
N CYS A 274 0.18 -3.47 -1.63
CA CYS A 274 -0.62 -3.56 -2.86
C CYS A 274 -1.87 -4.42 -2.66
N MET A 275 -1.75 -5.51 -1.88
CA MET A 275 -2.84 -6.45 -1.60
C MET A 275 -3.87 -5.96 -0.58
N SER A 276 -3.75 -4.72 -0.09
CA SER A 276 -4.64 -4.19 0.94
C SER A 276 -4.90 -2.70 0.78
N LEU A 277 -6.11 -2.25 1.14
CA LEU A 277 -6.47 -0.83 1.17
C LEU A 277 -7.05 -0.45 2.53
N ARG A 278 -6.52 0.59 3.16
CA ARG A 278 -7.03 1.13 4.42
C ARG A 278 -8.29 1.96 4.18
N LEU A 279 -9.40 1.56 4.81
CA LEU A 279 -10.70 2.25 4.73
C LEU A 279 -10.94 3.22 5.90
N ASP A 280 -10.15 3.13 6.97
CA ASP A 280 -10.35 3.85 8.25
C ASP A 280 -9.46 5.09 8.43
N ARG A 281 -8.66 5.48 7.42
CA ARG A 281 -7.76 6.65 7.53
C ARG A 281 -8.54 7.93 7.80
N ARG A 282 -8.04 8.74 8.77
CA ARG A 282 -8.60 10.04 9.16
C ARG A 282 -7.49 11.07 9.24
N SER A 283 -7.79 12.30 8.80
CA SER A 283 -6.85 13.42 8.88
C SER A 283 -6.82 14.08 10.25
N ASP A 284 -7.88 13.93 11.07
CA ASP A 284 -8.03 14.45 12.42
C ASP A 284 -7.64 13.45 13.52
N ALA A 285 -7.37 12.19 13.14
CA ALA A 285 -6.91 11.19 14.11
C ALA A 285 -5.59 11.65 14.74
N GLN A 286 -5.61 11.92 16.05
CA GLN A 286 -4.38 12.15 16.79
C GLN A 286 -3.49 10.93 16.64
N THR A 287 -2.32 11.11 16.06
CA THR A 287 -1.24 10.13 16.15
C THR A 287 -0.85 10.11 17.60
N GLN A 288 -1.25 9.09 18.36
CA GLN A 288 -0.71 8.90 19.70
C GLN A 288 0.78 8.64 19.51
N THR A 289 1.56 9.67 19.82
CA THR A 289 3.01 9.54 19.98
C THR A 289 3.27 8.41 20.97
N LEU A 290 4.21 7.56 20.63
CA LEU A 290 4.63 6.35 21.35
C LEU A 290 5.14 6.60 22.78
N GLU A 291 5.07 7.84 23.28
CA GLU A 291 5.41 8.23 24.64
C GLU A 291 4.37 7.80 25.68
N ALA A 292 3.11 7.56 25.30
CA ALA A 292 2.07 7.14 26.24
C ALA A 292 2.21 5.68 26.72
N ASP A 293 2.87 4.81 25.94
CA ASP A 293 3.05 3.40 26.33
C ASP A 293 4.25 3.15 27.26
N ARG A 294 5.09 4.17 27.52
CA ARG A 294 6.21 4.06 28.49
C ARG A 294 5.82 4.29 29.94
N HIS A 295 4.65 4.86 30.22
CA HIS A 295 4.24 5.21 31.59
C HIS A 295 3.48 4.09 32.30
N ASP A 296 2.88 3.14 31.57
CA ASP A 296 2.11 2.04 32.21
C ASP A 296 2.96 0.84 32.64
N VAL A 297 4.25 0.81 32.29
CA VAL A 297 5.16 -0.31 32.67
C VAL A 297 5.94 -0.03 33.98
N LEU A 298 5.91 1.20 34.49
CA LEU A 298 6.71 1.59 35.70
C LEU A 298 5.88 1.81 36.97
N VAL A 299 4.58 1.50 36.98
CA VAL A 299 3.73 1.60 38.20
C VAL A 299 3.10 0.26 38.53
N GLY A 300 3.88 -0.79 38.52
CA GLY A 300 3.47 -2.15 38.91
C GLY A 300 4.63 -2.90 39.52
N SER A 301 5.17 -2.38 40.65
CA SER A 301 6.07 -3.13 41.54
C SER A 301 5.73 -2.78 42.97
#